data_9348084eb362d147ac8f29fd99231ac0
#
_entry.id   9348084eb362d147ac8f29fd99231ac0
#
_cell.length_a   1.000
_cell.length_b   1.000
_cell.length_c   1.000
_cell.angle_alpha   90.00
_cell.angle_beta   90.00
_cell.angle_gamma   90.00
#
_symmetry.space_group_name_H-M   'P 1'
#
loop_
_entity.id
_entity.type
_entity.pdbx_description
1 polymer ?
#
loop_
_entity_poly.entity_id
_entity_poly.type
_entity_poly.pdbx_seq_one_letter_code
_entity_poly.pdbx_strand_id
1 'polypeptide(L)'
;MQDFVHLHVHTQYSILDGQASIPRLVDKAMADGMKGIAVTDHGDMFGIKEFFNYVNKKNSSTNSEIKDLKKRIAGLEKGTVECDNPETELVACKEKLETAKKKLFKPIFGCEMYVARRRLFNKEGKPDQSGYHLVVLAKNEKGYHNLIKLVSKAWTEGFYMRPRTDRVELEKYHEGLIVCTACIAGEVPRNIIAGKYEEAEEAIQWYKRVFGDDFYLELQRHKATVPRANHEAYKLQQIANEKLIEYSKKFNVKLVCTNDVHFVDEENAEAHDRLICLSTGKDLDDPNRMLYSKQEWMKTRAEMNEVFADVPEALSNTVDICDQVEFYSIDHAPIMPTFAIPEDFGTEEGYRKKYTEKDLFCLLYTSDAADELDGV
;
A
#
# COMPACT_ATOMS: atom_id res chain seq x y z
N MET A 1 -22.88 -11.10 9.02
CA MET A 1 -21.44 -11.01 8.75
C MET A 1 -21.20 -9.73 8.00
N GLN A 2 -20.29 -8.86 8.49
CA GLN A 2 -19.88 -7.65 7.79
C GLN A 2 -18.93 -8.02 6.65
N ASP A 3 -18.98 -7.26 5.56
CA ASP A 3 -17.96 -7.30 4.53
C ASP A 3 -16.64 -6.74 5.08
N PHE A 4 -15.52 -7.18 4.51
CA PHE A 4 -14.19 -6.82 5.00
C PHE A 4 -13.16 -6.85 3.86
N VAL A 5 -12.13 -6.00 3.96
CA VAL A 5 -10.97 -5.94 3.06
C VAL A 5 -9.71 -5.78 3.89
N HIS A 6 -8.66 -6.56 3.61
CA HIS A 6 -7.36 -6.39 4.24
C HIS A 6 -6.68 -5.12 3.73
N LEU A 7 -6.36 -4.19 4.66
CA LEU A 7 -5.75 -2.88 4.37
C LEU A 7 -4.30 -2.77 4.86
N HIS A 8 -3.80 -3.74 5.65
CA HIS A 8 -2.44 -3.79 6.17
C HIS A 8 -1.88 -5.18 5.89
N VAL A 9 -1.04 -5.28 4.84
CA VAL A 9 -0.57 -6.54 4.27
C VAL A 9 0.86 -6.42 3.79
N HIS A 10 1.72 -7.31 4.29
CA HIS A 10 3.11 -7.44 3.90
C HIS A 10 3.30 -8.60 2.94
N THR A 11 3.97 -8.34 1.84
CA THR A 11 4.31 -9.34 0.83
C THR A 11 5.78 -9.78 0.98
N GLN A 12 6.23 -10.65 0.08
CA GLN A 12 7.66 -10.99 -0.05
C GLN A 12 8.58 -9.78 -0.28
N TYR A 13 8.03 -8.62 -0.60
CA TYR A 13 8.78 -7.37 -0.79
C TYR A 13 9.00 -6.62 0.53
N SER A 14 8.31 -6.97 1.62
CA SER A 14 8.77 -6.69 2.99
C SER A 14 9.94 -7.61 3.31
N ILE A 15 11.12 -7.29 2.74
CA ILE A 15 12.28 -8.19 2.65
C ILE A 15 12.71 -8.68 4.02
N LEU A 16 12.85 -10.01 4.17
CA LEU A 16 13.18 -10.72 5.41
C LEU A 16 12.14 -10.57 6.54
N ASP A 17 10.90 -10.19 6.19
CA ASP A 17 9.79 -10.10 7.13
C ASP A 17 8.50 -10.72 6.54
N GLY A 18 8.01 -10.23 5.39
CA GLY A 18 6.86 -10.82 4.72
C GLY A 18 7.17 -12.15 4.02
N GLN A 19 6.34 -13.17 4.25
CA GLN A 19 6.44 -14.49 3.59
C GLN A 19 5.37 -14.67 2.50
N ALA A 20 4.37 -13.80 2.46
CA ALA A 20 3.23 -13.92 1.57
C ALA A 20 3.56 -13.52 0.13
N SER A 21 3.30 -14.38 -0.86
CA SER A 21 3.42 -14.01 -2.27
C SER A 21 2.17 -13.28 -2.76
N ILE A 22 2.35 -12.27 -3.61
CA ILE A 22 1.27 -11.47 -4.18
C ILE A 22 0.19 -12.35 -4.86
N PRO A 23 0.52 -13.34 -5.71
CA PRO A 23 -0.50 -14.18 -6.32
C PRO A 23 -1.37 -14.93 -5.30
N ARG A 24 -0.76 -15.49 -4.25
CA ARG A 24 -1.51 -16.25 -3.24
C ARG A 24 -2.43 -15.35 -2.41
N LEU A 25 -1.98 -14.14 -2.06
CA LEU A 25 -2.80 -13.14 -1.35
C LEU A 25 -4.02 -12.75 -2.17
N VAL A 26 -3.82 -12.39 -3.44
CA VAL A 26 -4.91 -11.98 -4.35
C VAL A 26 -5.90 -13.12 -4.57
N ASP A 27 -5.40 -14.34 -4.83
CA ASP A 27 -6.25 -15.50 -5.08
C ASP A 27 -7.09 -15.87 -3.85
N LYS A 28 -6.50 -15.80 -2.65
CA LYS A 28 -7.23 -16.07 -1.40
C LYS A 28 -8.27 -14.98 -1.12
N ALA A 29 -7.95 -13.70 -1.32
CA ALA A 29 -8.91 -12.60 -1.17
C ALA A 29 -10.10 -12.74 -2.11
N MET A 30 -9.84 -13.06 -3.39
CA MET A 30 -10.89 -13.27 -4.38
C MET A 30 -11.74 -14.51 -4.06
N ALA A 31 -11.12 -15.61 -3.63
CA ALA A 31 -11.83 -16.84 -3.26
C ALA A 31 -12.74 -16.64 -2.04
N ASP A 32 -12.32 -15.82 -1.07
CA ASP A 32 -13.15 -15.43 0.08
C ASP A 32 -14.22 -14.37 -0.26
N GLY A 33 -14.23 -13.86 -1.49
CA GLY A 33 -15.21 -12.87 -1.98
C GLY A 33 -14.96 -11.45 -1.48
N MET A 34 -13.73 -11.10 -1.10
CA MET A 34 -13.35 -9.72 -0.81
C MET A 34 -13.40 -8.88 -2.09
N LYS A 35 -13.74 -7.60 -1.98
CA LYS A 35 -13.81 -6.67 -3.13
C LYS A 35 -12.44 -6.19 -3.61
N GLY A 36 -11.42 -6.30 -2.78
CA GLY A 36 -10.06 -5.84 -3.03
C GLY A 36 -9.11 -6.28 -1.92
N ILE A 37 -7.87 -5.86 -2.02
CA ILE A 37 -6.83 -6.03 -1.00
C ILE A 37 -5.83 -4.90 -1.12
N ALA A 38 -5.22 -4.48 -0.02
CA ALA A 38 -4.06 -3.59 -0.05
C ALA A 38 -2.74 -4.36 -0.04
N VAL A 39 -1.69 -3.73 -0.54
CA VAL A 39 -0.29 -4.09 -0.31
C VAL A 39 0.39 -2.90 0.35
N THR A 40 1.00 -3.14 1.51
CA THR A 40 1.56 -2.08 2.38
C THR A 40 2.91 -2.51 2.94
N ASP A 41 3.83 -2.88 2.08
CA ASP A 41 5.17 -3.36 2.46
C ASP A 41 5.94 -2.32 3.29
N HIS A 42 6.89 -2.78 4.10
CA HIS A 42 7.68 -1.97 5.02
C HIS A 42 8.59 -0.97 4.30
N GLY A 43 8.18 0.29 4.27
CA GLY A 43 8.98 1.41 3.77
C GLY A 43 9.27 1.38 2.27
N ASP A 44 8.60 0.55 1.51
CA ASP A 44 8.80 0.43 0.06
C ASP A 44 7.50 0.21 -0.73
N MET A 45 7.62 0.23 -2.05
CA MET A 45 6.57 -0.02 -3.02
C MET A 45 7.06 -1.00 -4.11
N PHE A 46 8.02 -1.86 -3.81
CA PHE A 46 8.70 -2.68 -4.81
C PHE A 46 7.76 -3.70 -5.46
N GLY A 47 6.77 -4.22 -4.72
CA GLY A 47 5.78 -5.18 -5.20
C GLY A 47 4.63 -4.59 -6.01
N ILE A 48 4.47 -3.27 -6.03
CA ILE A 48 3.25 -2.63 -6.58
C ILE A 48 3.02 -2.96 -8.05
N LYS A 49 4.07 -3.00 -8.88
CA LYS A 49 3.92 -3.33 -10.31
C LYS A 49 3.52 -4.79 -10.55
N GLU A 50 4.09 -5.73 -9.80
CA GLU A 50 3.66 -7.14 -9.84
C GLU A 50 2.20 -7.27 -9.40
N PHE A 51 1.83 -6.61 -8.30
CA PHE A 51 0.48 -6.60 -7.77
C PHE A 51 -0.55 -6.06 -8.76
N PHE A 52 -0.27 -4.90 -9.35
CA PHE A 52 -1.10 -4.30 -10.39
C PHE A 52 -1.29 -5.23 -11.59
N ASN A 53 -0.21 -5.79 -12.12
CA ASN A 53 -0.25 -6.68 -13.27
C ASN A 53 -1.06 -7.95 -12.96
N TYR A 54 -0.86 -8.53 -11.76
CA TYR A 54 -1.57 -9.75 -11.38
C TYR A 54 -3.07 -9.51 -11.23
N VAL A 55 -3.48 -8.44 -10.56
CA VAL A 55 -4.90 -8.06 -10.43
C VAL A 55 -5.51 -7.75 -11.79
N ASN A 56 -4.82 -7.02 -12.68
CA ASN A 56 -5.31 -6.75 -14.03
C ASN A 56 -5.51 -8.04 -14.85
N LYS A 57 -4.61 -9.02 -14.69
CA LYS A 57 -4.78 -10.35 -15.30
C LYS A 57 -6.04 -11.04 -14.78
N LYS A 58 -6.31 -11.00 -13.47
CA LYS A 58 -7.53 -11.58 -12.89
C LYS A 58 -8.80 -10.85 -13.35
N ASN A 59 -8.74 -9.55 -13.50
CA ASN A 59 -9.85 -8.72 -13.97
C ASN A 59 -10.01 -8.72 -15.50
N SER A 60 -9.18 -9.42 -16.27
CA SER A 60 -9.08 -9.28 -17.73
C SER A 60 -10.41 -9.49 -18.48
N SER A 61 -11.21 -10.50 -18.09
CA SER A 61 -12.52 -10.76 -18.67
C SER A 61 -13.51 -9.62 -18.41
N THR A 62 -13.57 -9.13 -17.16
CA THR A 62 -14.43 -8.02 -16.77
C THR A 62 -13.97 -6.71 -17.41
N ASN A 63 -12.67 -6.49 -17.54
CA ASN A 63 -12.11 -5.32 -18.25
C ASN A 63 -12.47 -5.33 -19.74
N SER A 64 -12.48 -6.51 -20.39
CA SER A 64 -12.94 -6.65 -21.77
C SER A 64 -14.43 -6.32 -21.89
N GLU A 65 -15.28 -6.87 -21.02
CA GLU A 65 -16.71 -6.54 -20.96
C GLU A 65 -16.96 -5.03 -20.81
N ILE A 66 -16.24 -4.38 -19.88
CA ILE A 66 -16.32 -2.92 -19.66
C ILE A 66 -15.90 -2.14 -20.91
N LYS A 67 -14.83 -2.57 -21.58
CA LYS A 67 -14.36 -1.92 -22.81
C LYS A 67 -15.40 -2.01 -23.92
N ASP A 68 -16.01 -3.16 -24.12
CA ASP A 68 -17.03 -3.38 -25.15
C ASP A 68 -18.31 -2.58 -24.85
N LEU A 69 -18.76 -2.56 -23.59
CA LEU A 69 -19.88 -1.74 -23.15
C LEU A 69 -19.62 -0.25 -23.36
N LYS A 70 -18.43 0.26 -23.01
CA LYS A 70 -18.06 1.67 -23.26
C LYS A 70 -18.07 1.99 -24.75
N LYS A 71 -17.55 1.08 -25.60
CA LYS A 71 -17.57 1.27 -27.06
C LYS A 71 -19.01 1.29 -27.61
N ARG A 72 -19.87 0.40 -27.11
CA ARG A 72 -21.28 0.33 -27.50
C ARG A 72 -22.03 1.59 -27.09
N ILE A 73 -21.86 2.06 -25.84
CA ILE A 73 -22.44 3.31 -25.34
C ILE A 73 -22.02 4.50 -26.22
N ALA A 74 -20.73 4.66 -26.48
CA ALA A 74 -20.21 5.74 -27.31
C ALA A 74 -20.75 5.69 -28.75
N GLY A 75 -20.98 4.50 -29.31
CA GLY A 75 -21.56 4.30 -30.62
C GLY A 75 -23.05 4.70 -30.66
N LEU A 76 -23.82 4.33 -29.62
CA LEU A 76 -25.22 4.71 -29.48
C LEU A 76 -25.39 6.23 -29.29
N GLU A 77 -24.57 6.86 -28.46
CA GLU A 77 -24.59 8.31 -28.21
C GLU A 77 -24.26 9.14 -29.49
N LYS A 78 -23.41 8.58 -30.36
CA LYS A 78 -23.02 9.21 -31.64
C LYS A 78 -23.93 8.82 -32.81
N GLY A 79 -24.89 7.92 -32.63
CA GLY A 79 -25.75 7.39 -33.70
C GLY A 79 -24.99 6.60 -34.78
N THR A 80 -23.83 6.05 -34.43
CA THR A 80 -22.97 5.25 -35.36
C THR A 80 -23.22 3.74 -35.29
N VAL A 81 -24.16 3.34 -34.44
CA VAL A 81 -24.52 1.93 -34.23
C VAL A 81 -26.02 1.80 -34.52
N GLU A 82 -26.39 0.92 -35.45
CA GLU A 82 -27.78 0.61 -35.76
C GLU A 82 -28.41 -0.16 -34.56
N CYS A 83 -29.62 0.30 -34.17
CA CYS A 83 -30.38 -0.29 -33.06
C CYS A 83 -31.84 0.14 -33.22
N ASP A 84 -32.77 -0.79 -32.96
CA ASP A 84 -34.20 -0.58 -33.07
C ASP A 84 -34.73 0.44 -32.03
N ASN A 85 -34.11 0.49 -30.84
CA ASN A 85 -34.45 1.42 -29.76
C ASN A 85 -33.19 1.92 -29.02
N PRO A 86 -32.51 2.93 -29.57
CA PRO A 86 -31.24 3.43 -29.04
C PRO A 86 -31.31 3.92 -27.59
N GLU A 87 -32.40 4.57 -27.19
CA GLU A 87 -32.52 5.10 -25.81
C GLU A 87 -32.63 3.98 -24.79
N THR A 88 -33.45 2.96 -25.05
CA THR A 88 -33.61 1.81 -24.13
C THR A 88 -32.32 1.02 -24.02
N GLU A 89 -31.66 0.79 -25.17
CA GLU A 89 -30.37 0.06 -25.18
C GLU A 89 -29.25 0.84 -24.48
N LEU A 90 -29.21 2.15 -24.60
CA LEU A 90 -28.28 3.04 -23.92
C LEU A 90 -28.40 2.91 -22.39
N VAL A 91 -29.63 2.95 -21.87
CA VAL A 91 -29.90 2.77 -20.43
C VAL A 91 -29.42 1.39 -19.98
N ALA A 92 -29.80 0.32 -20.68
CA ALA A 92 -29.40 -1.05 -20.36
C ALA A 92 -27.87 -1.24 -20.40
N CYS A 93 -27.19 -0.65 -21.38
CA CYS A 93 -25.72 -0.70 -21.45
C CYS A 93 -25.06 0.05 -20.28
N LYS A 94 -25.59 1.20 -19.87
CA LYS A 94 -25.09 1.95 -18.70
C LYS A 94 -25.28 1.15 -17.40
N GLU A 95 -26.41 0.51 -17.19
CA GLU A 95 -26.66 -0.36 -16.03
C GLU A 95 -25.72 -1.57 -15.99
N LYS A 96 -25.53 -2.23 -17.15
CA LYS A 96 -24.57 -3.34 -17.28
C LYS A 96 -23.14 -2.87 -17.00
N LEU A 97 -22.74 -1.70 -17.45
CA LEU A 97 -21.44 -1.11 -17.19
C LEU A 97 -21.20 -0.89 -15.71
N GLU A 98 -22.17 -0.32 -14.99
CA GLU A 98 -22.04 -0.14 -13.54
C GLU A 98 -21.99 -1.49 -12.80
N THR A 99 -22.76 -2.46 -13.26
CA THR A 99 -22.71 -3.85 -12.70
C THR A 99 -21.36 -4.50 -12.95
N ALA A 100 -20.79 -4.35 -14.15
CA ALA A 100 -19.46 -4.89 -14.47
C ALA A 100 -18.35 -4.21 -13.64
N LYS A 101 -18.41 -2.90 -13.47
CA LYS A 101 -17.45 -2.17 -12.61
C LYS A 101 -17.44 -2.68 -11.18
N LYS A 102 -18.61 -3.03 -10.61
CA LYS A 102 -18.73 -3.58 -9.26
C LYS A 102 -18.14 -4.99 -9.10
N LYS A 103 -17.92 -5.72 -10.19
CA LYS A 103 -17.29 -7.04 -10.18
C LYS A 103 -15.76 -6.99 -10.17
N LEU A 104 -15.17 -5.82 -10.47
CA LEU A 104 -13.72 -5.68 -10.50
C LEU A 104 -13.16 -5.86 -9.09
N PHE A 105 -12.16 -6.74 -8.97
CA PHE A 105 -11.34 -6.82 -7.77
C PHE A 105 -10.38 -5.62 -7.73
N LYS A 106 -10.33 -4.91 -6.60
CA LYS A 106 -9.63 -3.63 -6.48
C LYS A 106 -8.24 -3.80 -5.85
N PRO A 107 -7.16 -3.47 -6.56
CA PRO A 107 -5.85 -3.32 -5.95
C PRO A 107 -5.78 -1.97 -5.21
N ILE A 108 -5.35 -1.99 -3.96
CA ILE A 108 -5.10 -0.79 -3.15
C ILE A 108 -3.60 -0.68 -2.94
N PHE A 109 -2.99 0.36 -3.52
CA PHE A 109 -1.55 0.58 -3.41
C PHE A 109 -1.23 1.35 -2.15
N GLY A 110 -0.29 0.85 -1.37
CA GLY A 110 0.10 1.46 -0.11
C GLY A 110 1.54 1.15 0.28
N CYS A 111 1.87 1.62 1.46
CA CYS A 111 3.16 1.38 2.12
C CYS A 111 2.97 1.55 3.62
N GLU A 112 3.50 0.66 4.44
CA GLU A 112 3.68 0.93 5.86
C GLU A 112 4.96 1.75 6.03
N MET A 113 4.80 3.05 6.19
CA MET A 113 5.91 4.00 6.26
C MET A 113 6.49 4.10 7.68
N TYR A 114 7.77 4.44 7.76
CA TYR A 114 8.43 4.83 9.00
C TYR A 114 8.40 6.37 9.11
N VAL A 115 7.71 6.91 10.11
CA VAL A 115 7.61 8.35 10.38
C VAL A 115 8.62 8.74 11.45
N ALA A 116 9.61 9.55 11.10
CA ALA A 116 10.64 10.00 12.02
C ALA A 116 10.03 10.78 13.20
N ARG A 117 10.53 10.53 14.41
CA ARG A 117 10.06 11.23 15.63
C ARG A 117 10.43 12.72 15.65
N ARG A 118 11.49 13.08 14.92
CA ARG A 118 11.94 14.45 14.67
C ARG A 118 11.81 14.74 13.17
N ARG A 119 12.82 15.31 12.56
CA ARG A 119 12.91 15.49 11.12
C ARG A 119 13.64 14.31 10.48
N LEU A 120 13.30 13.99 9.24
CA LEU A 120 13.94 12.90 8.46
C LEU A 120 15.46 13.07 8.34
N PHE A 121 15.98 14.29 8.45
CA PHE A 121 17.41 14.60 8.40
C PHE A 121 18.16 14.29 9.69
N ASN A 122 17.47 14.13 10.82
CA ASN A 122 18.11 13.77 12.08
C ASN A 122 18.54 12.31 12.04
N LYS A 123 19.82 12.05 12.24
CA LYS A 123 20.46 10.72 12.12
C LYS A 123 21.38 10.46 13.30
N GLU A 124 20.89 10.65 14.52
CA GLU A 124 21.67 10.65 15.76
C GLU A 124 21.13 9.63 16.77
N GLY A 125 21.84 8.54 16.91
CA GLY A 125 21.57 7.54 17.95
C GLY A 125 20.24 6.79 17.81
N LYS A 126 19.89 6.04 18.85
CA LYS A 126 18.71 5.17 18.87
C LYS A 126 17.37 5.83 18.57
N PRO A 127 17.06 7.08 18.99
CA PRO A 127 15.78 7.71 18.72
C PRO A 127 15.48 7.88 17.24
N ASP A 128 16.53 8.03 16.42
CA ASP A 128 16.39 8.28 14.97
C ASP A 128 16.56 7.02 14.12
N GLN A 129 16.98 5.88 14.69
CA GLN A 129 17.23 4.64 13.92
C GLN A 129 15.98 4.03 13.31
N SER A 130 14.80 4.36 13.85
CA SER A 130 13.51 3.91 13.36
C SER A 130 12.50 5.05 13.50
N GLY A 131 11.35 4.89 12.85
CA GLY A 131 10.20 5.79 12.98
C GLY A 131 9.03 5.12 13.67
N TYR A 132 7.92 5.85 13.77
CA TYR A 132 6.61 5.28 14.03
C TYR A 132 6.09 4.65 12.73
N HIS A 133 5.37 3.55 12.86
CA HIS A 133 4.69 2.95 11.71
C HIS A 133 3.44 3.75 11.36
N LEU A 134 3.16 3.87 10.07
CA LEU A 134 1.97 4.51 9.53
C LEU A 134 1.57 3.81 8.24
N VAL A 135 0.39 3.24 8.19
CA VAL A 135 -0.15 2.71 6.93
C VAL A 135 -0.64 3.88 6.08
N VAL A 136 -0.13 3.97 4.86
CA VAL A 136 -0.47 5.01 3.88
C VAL A 136 -0.97 4.34 2.61
N LEU A 137 -2.20 4.66 2.20
CA LEU A 137 -2.86 4.09 1.03
C LEU A 137 -3.09 5.18 -0.01
N ALA A 138 -2.88 4.87 -1.29
CA ALA A 138 -3.17 5.77 -2.39
C ALA A 138 -4.64 5.67 -2.79
N LYS A 139 -5.41 6.72 -2.55
CA LYS A 139 -6.83 6.83 -2.87
C LYS A 139 -7.09 6.96 -4.36
N ASN A 140 -6.20 7.64 -5.08
CA ASN A 140 -6.28 7.91 -6.50
C ASN A 140 -4.89 8.09 -7.12
N GLU A 141 -4.82 8.35 -8.42
CA GLU A 141 -3.56 8.52 -9.15
C GLU A 141 -2.67 9.63 -8.56
N LYS A 142 -3.26 10.75 -8.11
CA LYS A 142 -2.53 11.82 -7.43
C LYS A 142 -1.88 11.33 -6.14
N GLY A 143 -2.65 10.59 -5.32
CA GLY A 143 -2.14 9.96 -4.09
C GLY A 143 -1.04 8.95 -4.39
N TYR A 144 -1.16 8.15 -5.45
CA TYR A 144 -0.12 7.23 -5.88
C TYR A 144 1.21 7.95 -6.17
N HIS A 145 1.17 9.02 -6.96
CA HIS A 145 2.36 9.83 -7.24
C HIS A 145 2.92 10.54 -5.99
N ASN A 146 2.05 10.96 -5.06
CA ASN A 146 2.49 11.53 -3.80
C ASN A 146 3.15 10.49 -2.89
N LEU A 147 2.60 9.26 -2.84
CA LEU A 147 3.20 8.15 -2.10
C LEU A 147 4.58 7.77 -2.66
N ILE A 148 4.74 7.71 -3.99
CA ILE A 148 6.05 7.50 -4.63
C ILE A 148 7.06 8.56 -4.16
N LYS A 149 6.68 9.84 -4.13
CA LYS A 149 7.56 10.92 -3.68
C LYS A 149 7.96 10.76 -2.21
N LEU A 150 7.00 10.41 -1.34
CA LEU A 150 7.25 10.18 0.08
C LEU A 150 8.22 9.00 0.29
N VAL A 151 7.96 7.86 -0.36
CA VAL A 151 8.83 6.67 -0.28
C VAL A 151 10.21 6.96 -0.86
N SER A 152 10.30 7.60 -2.04
CA SER A 152 11.59 7.94 -2.66
C SER A 152 12.43 8.86 -1.76
N LYS A 153 11.82 9.91 -1.19
CA LYS A 153 12.52 10.80 -0.25
C LYS A 153 12.92 10.09 1.04
N ALA A 154 12.10 9.16 1.52
CA ALA A 154 12.45 8.35 2.69
C ALA A 154 13.73 7.55 2.45
N TRP A 155 13.92 7.01 1.24
CA TRP A 155 15.12 6.28 0.86
C TRP A 155 16.32 7.18 0.59
N THR A 156 16.15 8.26 -0.16
CA THR A 156 17.27 9.12 -0.61
C THR A 156 17.74 10.11 0.45
N GLU A 157 16.82 10.68 1.24
CA GLU A 157 17.12 11.73 2.21
C GLU A 157 16.94 11.25 3.66
N GLY A 158 15.90 10.45 3.93
CA GLY A 158 15.49 10.02 5.27
C GLY A 158 16.11 8.76 5.78
N PHE A 159 16.90 8.03 4.98
CA PHE A 159 17.44 6.74 5.38
C PHE A 159 18.42 6.85 6.55
N TYR A 160 18.08 6.16 7.65
CA TYR A 160 18.95 5.91 8.79
C TYR A 160 18.48 4.63 9.47
N MET A 161 19.10 3.47 9.13
CA MET A 161 18.69 2.11 9.46
C MET A 161 17.33 1.70 8.82
N ARG A 162 16.42 2.64 8.60
CA ARG A 162 15.13 2.48 7.93
C ARG A 162 14.87 3.70 7.04
N PRO A 163 14.11 3.56 5.94
CA PRO A 163 13.68 4.69 5.11
C PRO A 163 12.58 5.46 5.83
N ARG A 164 12.87 6.67 6.31
CA ARG A 164 11.94 7.46 7.14
C ARG A 164 11.45 8.69 6.41
N THR A 165 10.15 8.92 6.46
CA THR A 165 9.54 10.21 6.19
C THR A 165 9.37 11.01 7.48
N ASP A 166 8.78 12.21 7.43
CA ASP A 166 8.38 12.97 8.61
C ASP A 166 7.05 13.70 8.38
N ARG A 167 6.53 14.34 9.43
CA ARG A 167 5.25 15.06 9.38
C ARG A 167 5.24 16.20 8.36
N VAL A 168 6.38 16.83 8.09
CA VAL A 168 6.49 17.95 7.11
C VAL A 168 6.31 17.42 5.69
N GLU A 169 6.93 16.29 5.37
CA GLU A 169 6.78 15.68 4.05
C GLU A 169 5.37 15.08 3.89
N LEU A 170 4.83 14.45 4.94
CA LEU A 170 3.44 13.96 4.94
C LEU A 170 2.44 15.09 4.69
N GLU A 171 2.57 16.23 5.38
CA GLU A 171 1.70 17.40 5.19
C GLU A 171 1.83 17.98 3.77
N LYS A 172 3.05 17.97 3.21
CA LYS A 172 3.30 18.46 1.85
C LYS A 172 2.67 17.57 0.76
N TYR A 173 2.64 16.26 0.95
CA TYR A 173 2.20 15.29 -0.04
C TYR A 173 0.93 14.52 0.37
N HIS A 174 0.11 15.07 1.27
CA HIS A 174 -1.06 14.38 1.83
C HIS A 174 -2.20 14.15 0.83
N GLU A 175 -2.29 14.95 -0.22
CA GLU A 175 -3.41 14.94 -1.16
C GLU A 175 -3.58 13.56 -1.84
N GLY A 176 -4.79 13.01 -1.76
CA GLY A 176 -5.11 11.70 -2.34
C GLY A 176 -4.57 10.50 -1.55
N LEU A 177 -4.15 10.71 -0.30
CA LEU A 177 -3.71 9.65 0.60
C LEU A 177 -4.73 9.39 1.70
N ILE A 178 -4.91 8.13 2.04
CA ILE A 178 -5.62 7.65 3.23
C ILE A 178 -4.57 7.12 4.20
N VAL A 179 -4.71 7.43 5.50
CA VAL A 179 -3.76 6.97 6.52
C VAL A 179 -4.45 6.25 7.66
N CYS A 180 -3.82 5.17 8.16
CA CYS A 180 -4.23 4.43 9.35
C CYS A 180 -3.09 4.38 10.37
N THR A 181 -3.41 4.34 11.66
CA THR A 181 -2.45 4.47 12.76
C THR A 181 -1.47 3.29 12.92
N ALA A 182 -1.56 2.30 12.06
CA ALA A 182 -0.75 1.08 12.03
C ALA A 182 -0.82 0.25 13.32
N CYS A 183 0.17 -0.62 13.52
CA CYS A 183 0.28 -1.55 14.65
C CYS A 183 0.70 -0.85 15.95
N ILE A 184 1.04 -1.62 17.01
CA ILE A 184 1.55 -1.09 18.29
C ILE A 184 2.83 -0.25 18.16
N ALA A 185 3.51 -0.28 17.02
CA ALA A 185 4.65 0.58 16.71
C ALA A 185 4.25 1.94 16.10
N GLY A 186 2.97 2.15 15.78
CA GLY A 186 2.44 3.43 15.32
C GLY A 186 2.52 4.53 16.40
N GLU A 187 2.50 5.79 15.99
CA GLU A 187 2.69 6.92 16.90
C GLU A 187 1.60 6.98 17.98
N VAL A 188 0.35 6.88 17.59
CA VAL A 188 -0.80 6.94 18.51
C VAL A 188 -0.83 5.74 19.45
N PRO A 189 -0.85 4.47 18.98
CA PRO A 189 -0.92 3.33 19.90
C PRO A 189 0.31 3.23 20.79
N ARG A 190 1.51 3.58 20.29
CA ARG A 190 2.73 3.55 21.10
C ARG A 190 2.70 4.56 22.28
N ASN A 191 2.19 5.76 22.02
CA ASN A 191 2.02 6.77 23.09
C ASN A 191 0.97 6.33 24.11
N ILE A 192 -0.14 5.72 23.68
CA ILE A 192 -1.15 5.13 24.59
C ILE A 192 -0.51 4.07 25.48
N ILE A 193 0.22 3.11 24.90
CA ILE A 193 0.88 2.02 25.63
C ILE A 193 1.91 2.57 26.64
N ALA A 194 2.57 3.66 26.29
CA ALA A 194 3.53 4.35 27.17
C ALA A 194 2.87 5.23 28.26
N GLY A 195 1.53 5.31 28.32
CA GLY A 195 0.78 6.19 29.23
C GLY A 195 0.87 7.67 28.88
N LYS A 196 1.33 8.01 27.69
CA LYS A 196 1.50 9.37 27.18
C LYS A 196 0.25 9.79 26.39
N TYR A 197 -0.83 9.98 27.12
CA TYR A 197 -2.15 10.21 26.52
C TYR A 197 -2.25 11.56 25.82
N GLU A 198 -1.61 12.60 26.37
CA GLU A 198 -1.60 13.94 25.75
C GLU A 198 -0.91 13.91 24.39
N GLU A 199 0.27 13.27 24.30
CA GLU A 199 1.00 13.13 23.03
C GLU A 199 0.22 12.27 22.00
N ALA A 200 -0.52 11.26 22.46
CA ALA A 200 -1.40 10.48 21.59
C ALA A 200 -2.54 11.33 21.01
N GLU A 201 -3.16 12.16 21.84
CA GLU A 201 -4.22 13.09 21.43
C GLU A 201 -3.72 14.18 20.48
N GLU A 202 -2.55 14.76 20.75
CA GLU A 202 -1.90 15.71 19.84
C GLU A 202 -1.61 15.08 18.47
N ALA A 203 -1.14 13.83 18.45
CA ALA A 203 -0.91 13.10 17.20
C ALA A 203 -2.22 12.90 16.42
N ILE A 204 -3.30 12.46 17.08
CA ILE A 204 -4.63 12.30 16.45
C ILE A 204 -5.11 13.62 15.86
N GLN A 205 -5.00 14.73 16.61
CA GLN A 205 -5.43 16.05 16.16
C GLN A 205 -4.61 16.51 14.95
N TRP A 206 -3.30 16.25 14.94
CA TRP A 206 -2.44 16.56 13.80
C TRP A 206 -2.84 15.77 12.54
N TYR A 207 -2.97 14.42 12.65
CA TYR A 207 -3.37 13.58 11.53
C TYR A 207 -4.75 13.98 11.00
N LYS A 208 -5.72 14.22 11.90
CA LYS A 208 -7.06 14.65 11.50
C LYS A 208 -7.06 16.01 10.81
N ARG A 209 -6.23 16.95 11.25
CA ARG A 209 -6.08 18.26 10.58
C ARG A 209 -5.54 18.11 9.17
N VAL A 210 -4.56 17.21 8.95
CA VAL A 210 -3.88 17.05 7.66
C VAL A 210 -4.70 16.21 6.68
N PHE A 211 -5.26 15.09 7.14
CA PHE A 211 -5.92 14.11 6.28
C PHE A 211 -7.45 14.15 6.35
N GLY A 212 -8.03 14.89 7.30
CA GLY A 212 -9.49 15.02 7.43
C GLY A 212 -10.18 13.68 7.65
N ASP A 213 -11.13 13.35 6.80
CA ASP A 213 -11.89 12.10 6.83
C ASP A 213 -11.13 10.90 6.23
N ASP A 214 -9.98 11.13 5.63
CA ASP A 214 -9.06 10.10 5.14
C ASP A 214 -8.08 9.60 6.22
N PHE A 215 -8.30 9.95 7.51
CA PHE A 215 -7.56 9.46 8.66
C PHE A 215 -8.39 8.48 9.49
N TYR A 216 -7.80 7.31 9.82
CA TYR A 216 -8.44 6.21 10.55
C TYR A 216 -7.59 5.73 11.73
N LEU A 217 -8.25 5.36 12.82
CA LEU A 217 -7.62 4.65 13.94
C LEU A 217 -7.71 3.15 13.70
N GLU A 218 -6.56 2.47 13.76
CA GLU A 218 -6.42 1.06 13.39
C GLU A 218 -6.39 0.16 14.64
N LEU A 219 -7.25 -0.86 14.63
CA LEU A 219 -7.33 -1.88 15.68
C LEU A 219 -6.72 -3.18 15.19
N GLN A 220 -5.89 -3.81 16.02
CA GLN A 220 -5.32 -5.14 15.77
C GLN A 220 -5.51 -6.05 16.97
N ARG A 221 -5.70 -7.37 16.75
CA ARG A 221 -5.92 -8.37 17.79
C ARG A 221 -5.21 -9.69 17.44
N HIS A 222 -4.01 -9.87 17.97
CA HIS A 222 -3.18 -11.04 17.72
C HIS A 222 -3.03 -11.90 18.98
N LYS A 223 -4.09 -12.60 19.35
CA LYS A 223 -4.09 -13.48 20.54
C LYS A 223 -3.37 -14.78 20.22
N ALA A 224 -2.11 -14.89 20.63
CA ALA A 224 -1.31 -16.08 20.44
C ALA A 224 -1.97 -17.33 21.05
N THR A 225 -2.01 -18.42 20.30
CA THR A 225 -2.65 -19.70 20.67
C THR A 225 -1.65 -20.81 20.98
N VAL A 226 -0.38 -20.60 20.64
CA VAL A 226 0.70 -21.60 20.81
C VAL A 226 1.75 -21.10 21.80
N PRO A 227 2.39 -21.99 22.59
CA PRO A 227 3.31 -21.59 23.64
C PRO A 227 4.51 -20.76 23.15
N ARG A 228 5.05 -21.11 21.97
CA ARG A 228 6.24 -20.44 21.41
C ARG A 228 5.81 -19.33 20.43
N ALA A 229 5.22 -18.29 20.99
CA ALA A 229 4.74 -17.11 20.29
C ALA A 229 4.81 -15.88 21.19
N ASN A 230 4.63 -14.70 20.60
CA ASN A 230 4.57 -13.44 21.35
C ASN A 230 3.19 -13.25 21.99
N HIS A 231 3.08 -13.55 23.28
CA HIS A 231 1.84 -13.36 24.06
C HIS A 231 1.68 -11.93 24.59
N GLU A 232 2.75 -11.14 24.65
CA GLU A 232 2.69 -9.76 25.17
C GLU A 232 2.05 -8.81 24.14
N ALA A 233 2.24 -9.07 22.84
CA ALA A 233 1.66 -8.22 21.79
C ALA A 233 0.15 -8.01 21.98
N TYR A 234 -0.58 -9.08 22.26
CA TYR A 234 -2.04 -8.99 22.46
C TYR A 234 -2.44 -8.13 23.66
N LYS A 235 -1.71 -8.21 24.78
CA LYS A 235 -1.96 -7.37 25.94
C LYS A 235 -1.77 -5.89 25.65
N LEU A 236 -0.69 -5.57 24.90
CA LEU A 236 -0.42 -4.20 24.48
C LEU A 236 -1.48 -3.71 23.49
N GLN A 237 -1.93 -4.58 22.57
CA GLN A 237 -3.03 -4.27 21.66
C GLN A 237 -4.34 -4.01 22.41
N GLN A 238 -4.65 -4.77 23.48
CA GLN A 238 -5.84 -4.52 24.29
C GLN A 238 -5.80 -3.12 24.93
N ILE A 239 -4.68 -2.74 25.54
CA ILE A 239 -4.49 -1.41 26.14
C ILE A 239 -4.68 -0.31 25.08
N ALA A 240 -4.07 -0.48 23.90
CA ALA A 240 -4.19 0.49 22.81
C ALA A 240 -5.63 0.57 22.30
N ASN A 241 -6.27 -0.58 22.02
CA ASN A 241 -7.60 -0.66 21.43
C ASN A 241 -8.68 -0.01 22.30
N GLU A 242 -8.64 -0.21 23.62
CA GLU A 242 -9.60 0.45 24.53
C GLU A 242 -9.55 1.98 24.38
N LYS A 243 -8.35 2.55 24.33
CA LYS A 243 -8.17 3.99 24.14
C LYS A 243 -8.47 4.45 22.72
N LEU A 244 -8.14 3.68 21.71
CA LEU A 244 -8.45 4.01 20.32
C LEU A 244 -9.97 4.05 20.09
N ILE A 245 -10.74 3.14 20.69
CA ILE A 245 -12.22 3.15 20.65
C ILE A 245 -12.78 4.38 21.37
N GLU A 246 -12.23 4.77 22.53
CA GLU A 246 -12.58 6.00 23.22
C GLU A 246 -12.28 7.23 22.36
N TYR A 247 -11.07 7.29 21.79
CA TYR A 247 -10.60 8.40 20.96
C TYR A 247 -11.34 8.52 19.63
N SER A 248 -11.78 7.42 19.04
CA SER A 248 -12.66 7.43 17.87
C SER A 248 -13.90 8.28 18.13
N LYS A 249 -14.55 8.08 19.26
CA LYS A 249 -15.72 8.87 19.66
C LYS A 249 -15.37 10.30 20.04
N LYS A 250 -14.30 10.48 20.83
CA LYS A 250 -13.86 11.81 21.32
C LYS A 250 -13.48 12.75 20.17
N PHE A 251 -12.75 12.24 19.18
CA PHE A 251 -12.23 13.05 18.07
C PHE A 251 -13.04 12.90 16.79
N ASN A 252 -14.09 12.10 16.77
CA ASN A 252 -14.88 11.77 15.59
C ASN A 252 -13.98 11.29 14.44
N VAL A 253 -13.18 10.24 14.70
CA VAL A 253 -12.31 9.57 13.73
C VAL A 253 -12.79 8.13 13.60
N LYS A 254 -12.96 7.64 12.38
CA LYS A 254 -13.43 6.29 12.11
C LYS A 254 -12.40 5.24 12.53
N LEU A 255 -12.89 4.07 12.97
CA LEU A 255 -12.08 2.89 13.26
C LEU A 255 -11.95 2.01 11.99
N VAL A 256 -10.83 1.35 11.84
CA VAL A 256 -10.65 0.20 10.96
C VAL A 256 -10.00 -0.94 11.75
N CYS A 257 -10.23 -2.17 11.32
CA CYS A 257 -9.50 -3.31 11.86
C CYS A 257 -8.64 -3.95 10.80
N THR A 258 -7.44 -4.39 11.19
CA THR A 258 -6.51 -5.10 10.30
C THR A 258 -5.90 -6.31 10.99
N ASN A 259 -5.24 -7.16 10.23
CA ASN A 259 -4.53 -8.31 10.78
C ASN A 259 -3.02 -8.27 10.54
N ASP A 260 -2.49 -7.17 10.02
CA ASP A 260 -1.03 -7.01 9.81
C ASP A 260 -0.42 -8.26 9.16
N VAL A 261 -0.97 -8.60 7.98
CA VAL A 261 -0.73 -9.89 7.33
C VAL A 261 0.72 -10.01 6.89
N HIS A 262 1.42 -11.06 7.35
CA HIS A 262 2.80 -11.36 6.96
C HIS A 262 2.93 -12.70 6.20
N PHE A 263 1.93 -13.57 6.30
CA PHE A 263 1.88 -14.86 5.60
C PHE A 263 0.45 -15.23 5.22
N VAL A 264 0.28 -16.15 4.26
CA VAL A 264 -1.02 -16.39 3.65
C VAL A 264 -1.90 -17.29 4.50
N ASP A 265 -1.42 -18.44 4.94
CA ASP A 265 -2.18 -19.44 5.67
C ASP A 265 -1.58 -19.68 7.05
N GLU A 266 -2.39 -20.07 8.04
CA GLU A 266 -1.97 -20.32 9.42
C GLU A 266 -0.77 -21.27 9.51
N GLU A 267 -0.73 -22.31 8.69
CA GLU A 267 0.36 -23.26 8.60
C GLU A 267 1.71 -22.68 8.16
N ASN A 268 1.70 -21.51 7.53
CA ASN A 268 2.92 -20.80 7.11
C ASN A 268 3.63 -20.09 8.28
N ALA A 269 3.04 -20.06 9.47
CA ALA A 269 3.62 -19.42 10.66
C ALA A 269 5.02 -19.93 11.01
N GLU A 270 5.29 -21.23 10.83
CA GLU A 270 6.63 -21.82 11.09
C GLU A 270 7.67 -21.39 10.04
N ALA A 271 7.26 -21.24 8.77
CA ALA A 271 8.14 -20.74 7.72
C ALA A 271 8.48 -19.26 7.95
N HIS A 272 7.47 -18.46 8.35
CA HIS A 272 7.64 -17.07 8.74
C HIS A 272 8.59 -16.93 9.95
N ASP A 273 8.44 -17.76 10.98
CA ASP A 273 9.29 -17.75 12.16
C ASP A 273 10.78 -18.00 11.81
N ARG A 274 11.06 -18.88 10.83
CA ARG A 274 12.41 -19.09 10.30
C ARG A 274 12.94 -17.89 9.52
N LEU A 275 12.07 -17.21 8.76
CA LEU A 275 12.42 -15.99 8.05
C LEU A 275 12.85 -14.89 9.03
N ILE A 276 12.13 -14.74 10.16
CA ILE A 276 12.48 -13.79 11.22
C ILE A 276 13.82 -14.14 11.89
N CYS A 277 14.12 -15.43 12.07
CA CYS A 277 15.44 -15.85 12.53
C CYS A 277 16.55 -15.43 11.57
N LEU A 278 16.36 -15.63 10.27
CA LEU A 278 17.31 -15.19 9.25
C LEU A 278 17.49 -13.67 9.27
N SER A 279 16.38 -12.92 9.34
CA SER A 279 16.37 -11.44 9.40
C SER A 279 17.15 -10.89 10.60
N THR A 280 17.03 -11.53 11.75
CA THR A 280 17.61 -11.06 13.01
C THR A 280 18.99 -11.70 13.35
N GLY A 281 19.46 -12.65 12.53
CA GLY A 281 20.68 -13.40 12.77
C GLY A 281 20.63 -14.25 14.05
N LYS A 282 19.46 -14.85 14.35
CA LYS A 282 19.18 -15.63 15.54
C LYS A 282 18.82 -17.06 15.19
N ASP A 283 19.21 -18.00 16.06
CA ASP A 283 18.80 -19.40 15.93
C ASP A 283 17.39 -19.63 16.48
N LEU A 284 16.73 -20.69 16.00
CA LEU A 284 15.36 -21.03 16.40
C LEU A 284 15.21 -21.31 17.89
N ASP A 285 16.27 -21.79 18.57
CA ASP A 285 16.27 -22.11 19.98
C ASP A 285 16.79 -20.97 20.88
N ASP A 286 17.25 -19.84 20.30
CA ASP A 286 17.63 -18.65 21.08
C ASP A 286 16.41 -18.13 21.88
N PRO A 287 16.47 -18.11 23.22
CA PRO A 287 15.36 -17.66 24.06
C PRO A 287 15.07 -16.16 23.94
N ASN A 288 16.03 -15.38 23.44
CA ASN A 288 15.93 -13.92 23.32
C ASN A 288 15.64 -13.46 21.87
N ARG A 289 15.25 -14.38 20.99
CA ARG A 289 14.91 -14.02 19.63
C ARG A 289 13.55 -13.32 19.53
N MET A 290 13.37 -12.54 18.51
CA MET A 290 12.09 -11.95 18.18
C MET A 290 11.07 -13.04 17.85
N LEU A 291 9.87 -12.91 18.40
CA LEU A 291 8.72 -13.78 18.14
C LEU A 291 7.54 -12.93 17.68
N TYR A 292 6.86 -13.40 16.65
CA TYR A 292 5.53 -12.95 16.30
C TYR A 292 4.44 -13.71 17.07
N SER A 293 3.21 -13.24 17.03
CA SER A 293 2.09 -13.91 17.70
C SER A 293 1.69 -15.21 17.01
N LYS A 294 2.11 -15.40 15.75
CA LYS A 294 1.67 -16.44 14.82
C LYS A 294 0.19 -16.31 14.43
N GLN A 295 -0.36 -15.09 14.55
CA GLN A 295 -1.74 -14.77 14.17
C GLN A 295 -1.80 -13.89 12.92
N GLU A 296 -0.66 -13.56 12.33
CA GLU A 296 -0.49 -12.60 11.24
C GLU A 296 -0.73 -13.24 9.86
N TRP A 297 -1.54 -14.34 9.80
CA TRP A 297 -1.97 -14.89 8.50
C TRP A 297 -3.13 -14.09 7.90
N MET A 298 -3.34 -14.25 6.61
CA MET A 298 -4.46 -13.67 5.91
C MET A 298 -5.77 -14.36 6.30
N LYS A 299 -6.44 -13.82 7.32
CA LYS A 299 -7.72 -14.32 7.81
C LYS A 299 -8.85 -14.08 6.79
N THR A 300 -9.80 -15.02 6.75
CA THR A 300 -11.04 -14.87 5.99
C THR A 300 -11.94 -13.80 6.59
N ARG A 301 -12.93 -13.31 5.83
CA ARG A 301 -13.96 -12.40 6.34
C ARG A 301 -14.69 -12.98 7.56
N ALA A 302 -14.94 -14.29 7.58
CA ALA A 302 -15.58 -14.95 8.71
C ALA A 302 -14.71 -14.87 9.97
N GLU A 303 -13.42 -15.22 9.89
CA GLU A 303 -12.47 -15.15 11.00
C GLU A 303 -12.30 -13.70 11.50
N MET A 304 -12.21 -12.72 10.61
CA MET A 304 -12.15 -11.31 11.02
C MET A 304 -13.42 -10.84 11.71
N ASN A 305 -14.61 -11.32 11.28
CA ASN A 305 -15.87 -11.03 11.97
C ASN A 305 -15.94 -11.65 13.37
N GLU A 306 -15.32 -12.82 13.60
CA GLU A 306 -15.21 -13.40 14.94
C GLU A 306 -14.27 -12.59 15.83
N VAL A 307 -13.11 -12.18 15.30
CA VAL A 307 -12.10 -11.42 16.06
C VAL A 307 -12.61 -10.03 16.47
N PHE A 308 -13.42 -9.38 15.62
CA PHE A 308 -13.91 -8.00 15.84
C PHE A 308 -15.45 -7.93 15.98
N ALA A 309 -16.07 -8.98 16.49
CA ALA A 309 -17.53 -9.07 16.64
C ALA A 309 -18.15 -7.93 17.48
N ASP A 310 -17.39 -7.36 18.40
CA ASP A 310 -17.78 -6.26 19.28
C ASP A 310 -17.61 -4.86 18.65
N VAL A 311 -16.93 -4.75 17.52
CA VAL A 311 -16.68 -3.47 16.81
C VAL A 311 -16.95 -3.64 15.29
N PRO A 312 -18.19 -4.00 14.90
CA PRO A 312 -18.52 -4.35 13.52
C PRO A 312 -18.30 -3.19 12.53
N GLU A 313 -18.37 -1.95 12.99
CA GLU A 313 -18.08 -0.77 12.17
C GLU A 313 -16.61 -0.71 11.71
N ALA A 314 -15.68 -1.25 12.50
CA ALA A 314 -14.28 -1.30 12.10
C ALA A 314 -14.03 -2.26 10.91
N LEU A 315 -14.87 -3.28 10.75
CA LEU A 315 -14.87 -4.16 9.58
C LEU A 315 -15.46 -3.44 8.35
N SER A 316 -16.68 -2.90 8.46
CA SER A 316 -17.35 -2.22 7.34
C SER A 316 -16.57 -1.01 6.83
N ASN A 317 -15.91 -0.25 7.70
CA ASN A 317 -15.08 0.88 7.30
C ASN A 317 -13.89 0.48 6.41
N THR A 318 -13.42 -0.77 6.47
CA THR A 318 -12.38 -1.26 5.53
C THR A 318 -12.91 -1.33 4.10
N VAL A 319 -14.19 -1.68 3.95
CA VAL A 319 -14.88 -1.69 2.67
C VAL A 319 -15.16 -0.28 2.18
N ASP A 320 -15.54 0.64 3.09
CA ASP A 320 -15.72 2.07 2.76
C ASP A 320 -14.42 2.66 2.19
N ILE A 321 -13.26 2.31 2.75
CA ILE A 321 -11.95 2.69 2.20
C ILE A 321 -11.75 2.08 0.82
N CYS A 322 -11.99 0.79 0.66
CA CYS A 322 -11.87 0.12 -0.62
C CYS A 322 -12.80 0.77 -1.68
N ASP A 323 -14.02 1.14 -1.33
CA ASP A 323 -14.96 1.78 -2.25
C ASP A 323 -14.53 3.21 -2.62
N GLN A 324 -13.85 3.94 -1.71
CA GLN A 324 -13.29 5.28 -1.97
C GLN A 324 -12.06 5.26 -2.89
N VAL A 325 -11.30 4.16 -2.91
CA VAL A 325 -10.14 4.05 -3.81
C VAL A 325 -10.60 3.98 -5.25
N GLU A 326 -10.09 4.87 -6.08
CA GLU A 326 -10.41 4.92 -7.51
C GLU A 326 -9.69 3.82 -8.30
N PHE A 327 -10.26 3.43 -9.44
CA PHE A 327 -9.55 2.61 -10.42
C PHE A 327 -8.72 3.52 -11.33
N TYR A 328 -7.42 3.37 -11.28
CA TYR A 328 -6.48 4.05 -12.17
C TYR A 328 -5.41 3.08 -12.66
N SER A 329 -4.76 3.43 -13.77
CA SER A 329 -3.65 2.64 -14.32
C SER A 329 -2.33 3.27 -13.89
N ILE A 330 -1.38 2.41 -13.52
CA ILE A 330 0.02 2.80 -13.33
C ILE A 330 0.87 2.52 -14.57
N ASP A 331 0.23 2.01 -15.63
CA ASP A 331 0.87 1.85 -16.93
C ASP A 331 0.86 3.17 -17.70
N HIS A 332 1.99 3.47 -18.31
CA HIS A 332 2.15 4.59 -19.23
C HIS A 332 2.90 4.15 -20.49
N ALA A 333 2.86 4.97 -21.53
CA ALA A 333 3.69 4.74 -22.71
C ALA A 333 5.17 4.70 -22.32
N PRO A 334 5.99 3.89 -23.02
CA PRO A 334 7.42 3.88 -22.78
C PRO A 334 8.01 5.28 -22.83
N ILE A 335 8.72 5.66 -21.77
CA ILE A 335 9.43 6.93 -21.71
C ILE A 335 10.83 6.69 -22.28
N MET A 336 11.11 7.32 -23.42
CA MET A 336 12.47 7.31 -23.97
C MET A 336 13.33 8.26 -23.13
N PRO A 337 14.45 7.79 -22.57
CA PRO A 337 15.35 8.67 -21.85
C PRO A 337 15.88 9.75 -22.81
N THR A 338 15.91 10.99 -22.32
CA THR A 338 16.53 12.09 -23.07
C THR A 338 18.02 12.09 -22.72
N PHE A 339 18.85 11.79 -23.69
CA PHE A 339 20.29 11.94 -23.53
C PHE A 339 20.65 13.41 -23.77
N ALA A 340 21.28 14.03 -22.79
CA ALA A 340 21.83 15.37 -22.95
C ALA A 340 23.14 15.25 -23.77
N ILE A 341 23.13 15.71 -25.02
CA ILE A 341 24.33 15.74 -25.84
C ILE A 341 25.33 16.71 -25.18
N PRO A 342 26.55 16.28 -24.81
CA PRO A 342 27.55 17.16 -24.24
C PRO A 342 27.84 18.35 -25.16
N GLU A 343 28.15 19.52 -24.62
CA GLU A 343 28.34 20.78 -25.38
C GLU A 343 29.49 20.67 -26.39
N ASP A 344 30.52 19.87 -26.11
CA ASP A 344 31.66 19.59 -26.99
C ASP A 344 31.33 18.72 -28.21
N PHE A 345 30.18 18.00 -28.17
CA PHE A 345 29.67 17.27 -29.33
C PHE A 345 28.93 18.14 -30.36
N GLY A 346 28.67 19.42 -30.05
CA GLY A 346 27.95 20.34 -30.93
C GLY A 346 26.43 20.30 -30.72
N THR A 347 25.69 20.87 -31.66
CA THR A 347 24.23 20.99 -31.55
C THR A 347 23.53 19.83 -32.31
N GLU A 348 22.36 19.41 -31.79
CA GLU A 348 21.50 18.42 -32.48
C GLU A 348 21.19 18.84 -33.91
N GLU A 349 20.95 20.11 -34.17
CA GLU A 349 20.67 20.64 -35.50
C GLU A 349 21.90 20.49 -36.42
N GLY A 350 23.11 20.66 -35.93
CA GLY A 350 24.35 20.46 -36.66
C GLY A 350 24.54 19.00 -37.08
N TYR A 351 24.24 18.07 -36.14
CA TYR A 351 24.33 16.64 -36.41
C TYR A 351 23.23 16.16 -37.37
N ARG A 352 22.01 16.62 -37.26
CA ARG A 352 20.89 16.28 -38.17
C ARG A 352 21.15 16.75 -39.59
N LYS A 353 21.97 17.77 -39.80
CA LYS A 353 22.42 18.20 -41.14
C LYS A 353 23.49 17.31 -41.73
N LYS A 354 24.26 16.61 -40.90
CA LYS A 354 25.44 15.87 -41.30
C LYS A 354 25.20 14.34 -41.33
N TYR A 355 24.30 13.83 -40.51
CA TYR A 355 24.10 12.39 -40.33
C TYR A 355 22.61 12.00 -40.50
N THR A 356 22.34 10.78 -40.93
CA THR A 356 21.00 10.21 -40.91
C THR A 356 20.56 9.88 -39.48
N GLU A 357 19.25 9.71 -39.23
CA GLU A 357 18.76 9.30 -37.91
C GLU A 357 19.39 8.00 -37.41
N LYS A 358 19.67 7.06 -38.31
CA LYS A 358 20.32 5.79 -37.98
C LYS A 358 21.76 6.00 -37.54
N ASP A 359 22.48 6.90 -38.21
CA ASP A 359 23.88 7.20 -37.89
C ASP A 359 23.96 7.96 -36.54
N LEU A 360 23.02 8.87 -36.28
CA LEU A 360 22.89 9.58 -35.00
C LEU A 360 22.64 8.62 -33.84
N PHE A 361 21.75 7.65 -34.02
CA PHE A 361 21.49 6.62 -33.00
C PHE A 361 22.76 5.80 -32.70
N CYS A 362 23.48 5.37 -33.74
CA CYS A 362 24.74 4.64 -33.57
C CYS A 362 25.80 5.47 -32.85
N LEU A 363 25.90 6.77 -33.17
CA LEU A 363 26.88 7.67 -32.53
C LEU A 363 26.60 7.89 -31.06
N LEU A 364 25.33 8.09 -30.69
CA LEU A 364 24.90 8.25 -29.29
C LEU A 364 25.11 6.97 -28.50
N TYR A 365 24.77 5.83 -29.07
CA TYR A 365 24.94 4.51 -28.41
C TYR A 365 26.43 4.18 -28.18
N THR A 366 27.32 4.50 -29.12
CA THR A 366 28.75 4.24 -28.95
C THR A 366 29.43 5.19 -27.95
N SER A 367 28.90 6.42 -27.76
CA SER A 367 29.37 7.35 -26.74
C SER A 367 28.98 6.91 -25.33
N ASP A 368 27.72 6.46 -25.14
CA ASP A 368 27.23 5.97 -23.88
C ASP A 368 27.97 4.69 -23.43
N ALA A 369 28.20 3.77 -24.36
CA ALA A 369 28.95 2.54 -24.08
C ALA A 369 30.45 2.78 -23.74
N ALA A 370 31.01 3.93 -24.14
CA ALA A 370 32.39 4.29 -23.76
C ALA A 370 32.48 4.80 -22.33
N ASP A 371 31.46 5.53 -21.83
CA ASP A 371 31.42 6.03 -20.46
C ASP A 371 31.17 4.91 -19.43
N GLU A 372 30.49 3.83 -19.79
CA GLU A 372 30.28 2.67 -18.91
C GLU A 372 31.56 1.81 -18.73
N LEU A 373 32.51 1.89 -19.64
CA LEU A 373 33.77 1.11 -19.59
C LEU A 373 34.85 1.76 -18.71
N ASP A 374 34.75 3.05 -18.44
CA ASP A 374 35.71 3.77 -17.59
C ASP A 374 35.30 3.85 -16.11
N GLY A 375 34.13 3.27 -15.75
CA GLY A 375 33.54 3.28 -14.40
C GLY A 375 33.71 1.99 -13.59
N VAL A 376 34.62 1.06 -13.96
CA VAL A 376 34.90 -0.16 -13.17
C VAL A 376 36.30 -0.12 -12.56
#